data_16c96f57292be1de31d6f8ae64be0e27
#
_entry.id   16c96f57292be1de31d6f8ae64be0e27
#
_cell.length_a   1.000
_cell.length_b   1.000
_cell.length_c   1.000
_cell.angle_alpha   90.00
_cell.angle_beta   90.00
_cell.angle_gamma   90.00
#
_symmetry.space_group_name_H-M   'P 1'
#
loop_
_entity.id
_entity.type
_entity.pdbx_description
1 polymer ?
#
loop_
_entity_poly.entity_id
_entity_poly.type
_entity_poly.pdbx_seq_one_letter_code
_entity_poly.pdbx_strand_id
1 'polypeptide(L)'
;VKELMENWNKFINEIKNAPEKKLSSHEEQAAEAIANTLSAEDTFRDDAIALLEGEELPSPDIEYEKSDASNPDEEVVKRFFVSLNSGKRSGFLTYYKKDELKEMNLFLIKGHNAGFAIKKDGDIVSVHNNSSLRGLASRFLSDAKNNGGTKLDHFDGFLSGLYRRYGFNDVYEVYQWDEQYSPKQWTYESVDILNSKTSIYAEATANVEDVEYNMKELKQANEQLEVKAEDGFKIEINPSEKFNQYKYGRPDVIFRRL
;
A
#
# COMPACT_ATOMS: atom_id res chain seq x y z
N VAL A 1 1.76 1.28 -16.15
CA VAL A 1 0.53 1.95 -15.71
C VAL A 1 -0.51 2.06 -16.83
N LYS A 2 -0.18 2.49 -18.06
CA LYS A 2 -1.12 2.49 -19.19
C LYS A 2 -1.65 1.06 -19.46
N GLU A 3 -0.78 0.09 -19.49
CA GLU A 3 -1.12 -1.33 -19.61
C GLU A 3 -1.98 -1.83 -18.43
N LEU A 4 -1.74 -1.28 -17.23
CA LEU A 4 -2.50 -1.57 -16.01
C LEU A 4 -3.96 -1.10 -16.13
N MET A 5 -4.18 0.11 -16.65
CA MET A 5 -5.52 0.68 -16.84
C MET A 5 -6.29 0.00 -17.98
N GLU A 6 -5.61 -0.38 -19.06
CA GLU A 6 -6.21 -1.15 -20.15
C GLU A 6 -6.65 -2.54 -19.67
N ASN A 7 -5.81 -3.20 -18.87
CA ASN A 7 -6.13 -4.51 -18.27
C ASN A 7 -7.27 -4.41 -17.24
N TRP A 8 -7.32 -3.34 -16.45
CA TRP A 8 -8.42 -3.09 -15.51
C TRP A 8 -9.76 -2.88 -16.21
N ASN A 9 -9.80 -2.06 -17.26
CA ASN A 9 -11.02 -1.85 -18.03
C ASN A 9 -11.50 -3.14 -18.72
N LYS A 10 -10.57 -3.97 -19.19
CA LYS A 10 -10.87 -5.28 -19.76
C LYS A 10 -11.47 -6.21 -18.72
N PHE A 11 -10.88 -6.29 -17.52
CA PHE A 11 -11.36 -7.09 -16.40
C PHE A 11 -12.77 -6.70 -15.93
N ILE A 12 -13.04 -5.39 -15.77
CA ILE A 12 -14.39 -4.91 -15.42
C ILE A 12 -15.43 -5.27 -16.50
N ASN A 13 -15.05 -5.20 -17.77
CA ASN A 13 -15.94 -5.59 -18.86
C ASN A 13 -16.16 -7.10 -18.92
N GLU A 14 -15.16 -7.91 -18.60
CA GLU A 14 -15.28 -9.37 -18.51
C GLU A 14 -16.21 -9.79 -17.36
N ILE A 15 -16.13 -9.14 -16.20
CA ILE A 15 -17.05 -9.37 -15.06
C ILE A 15 -18.49 -8.96 -15.41
N LYS A 16 -18.67 -7.79 -16.04
CA LYS A 16 -20.01 -7.28 -16.40
C LYS A 16 -20.72 -8.11 -17.47
N ASN A 17 -19.97 -8.82 -18.30
CA ASN A 17 -20.49 -9.60 -19.43
C ASN A 17 -20.42 -11.12 -19.20
N ALA A 18 -20.06 -11.58 -18.01
CA ALA A 18 -20.05 -13.00 -17.68
C ALA A 18 -21.52 -13.53 -17.65
N PRO A 19 -21.83 -14.63 -18.35
CA PRO A 19 -23.16 -15.22 -18.26
C PRO A 19 -23.42 -15.71 -16.84
N GLU A 20 -24.68 -15.59 -16.38
CA GLU A 20 -25.14 -16.13 -15.08
C GLU A 20 -24.85 -17.64 -14.96
N LYS A 21 -23.71 -17.96 -14.42
CA LYS A 21 -23.32 -19.33 -14.11
C LYS A 21 -23.69 -19.58 -12.65
N LYS A 22 -24.43 -20.66 -12.38
CA LYS A 22 -24.64 -21.11 -11.00
C LYS A 22 -23.26 -21.25 -10.35
N LEU A 23 -23.03 -20.45 -9.32
CA LEU A 23 -21.78 -20.44 -8.57
C LEU A 23 -21.59 -21.81 -7.88
N SER A 24 -20.37 -22.30 -7.83
CA SER A 24 -20.05 -23.44 -6.99
C SER A 24 -20.13 -23.02 -5.51
N SER A 25 -20.23 -23.97 -4.60
CA SER A 25 -20.29 -23.67 -3.15
C SER A 25 -19.11 -22.81 -2.66
N HIS A 26 -17.94 -22.92 -3.30
CA HIS A 26 -16.78 -22.08 -3.04
C HIS A 26 -16.93 -20.66 -3.59
N GLU A 27 -17.59 -20.52 -4.73
CA GLU A 27 -17.88 -19.19 -5.31
C GLU A 27 -18.99 -18.47 -4.53
N GLU A 28 -19.95 -19.20 -3.97
CA GLU A 28 -20.97 -18.66 -3.05
C GLU A 28 -20.33 -18.18 -1.74
N GLN A 29 -19.43 -18.98 -1.14
CA GLN A 29 -18.69 -18.57 0.05
C GLN A 29 -17.79 -17.35 -0.23
N ALA A 30 -17.16 -17.29 -1.40
CA ALA A 30 -16.39 -16.12 -1.82
C ALA A 30 -17.28 -14.88 -2.02
N ALA A 31 -18.48 -15.04 -2.59
CA ALA A 31 -19.43 -13.96 -2.78
C ALA A 31 -20.00 -13.44 -1.43
N GLU A 32 -20.25 -14.35 -0.48
CA GLU A 32 -20.67 -13.99 0.88
C GLU A 32 -19.55 -13.29 1.65
N ALA A 33 -18.30 -13.76 1.52
CA ALA A 33 -17.12 -13.09 2.06
C ALA A 33 -16.95 -11.68 1.44
N ILE A 34 -17.19 -11.51 0.14
CA ILE A 34 -17.18 -10.22 -0.55
C ILE A 34 -18.27 -9.29 0.00
N ALA A 35 -19.49 -9.79 0.19
CA ALA A 35 -20.60 -9.01 0.75
C ALA A 35 -20.30 -8.54 2.18
N ASN A 36 -19.69 -9.39 2.99
CA ASN A 36 -19.23 -9.05 4.34
C ASN A 36 -18.08 -8.03 4.32
N THR A 37 -17.20 -8.11 3.35
CA THR A 37 -16.08 -7.17 3.15
C THR A 37 -16.54 -5.78 2.74
N LEU A 38 -17.60 -5.67 1.93
CA LEU A 38 -18.17 -4.38 1.52
C LEU A 38 -18.72 -3.56 2.71
N SER A 39 -19.00 -4.19 3.84
CA SER A 39 -19.42 -3.57 5.09
C SER A 39 -18.27 -3.35 6.09
N ALA A 40 -17.09 -3.91 5.83
CA ALA A 40 -15.93 -3.76 6.72
C ALA A 40 -15.40 -2.32 6.68
N GLU A 41 -15.09 -1.79 7.85
CA GLU A 41 -14.33 -0.55 8.01
C GLU A 41 -12.92 -0.74 7.45
N ASP A 42 -12.24 0.37 7.17
CA ASP A 42 -10.85 0.34 6.69
C ASP A 42 -9.87 0.06 7.84
N THR A 43 -9.94 -1.16 8.35
CA THR A 43 -9.21 -1.57 9.55
C THR A 43 -7.70 -1.46 9.39
N PHE A 44 -7.16 -1.60 8.17
CA PHE A 44 -5.72 -1.47 7.96
C PHE A 44 -5.23 -0.03 8.15
N ARG A 45 -5.98 0.95 7.62
CA ARG A 45 -5.67 2.37 7.80
C ARG A 45 -5.77 2.78 9.26
N ASP A 46 -6.86 2.39 9.91
CA ASP A 46 -7.12 2.73 11.30
C ASP A 46 -6.07 2.12 12.23
N ASP A 47 -5.66 0.88 11.97
CA ASP A 47 -4.56 0.24 12.69
C ASP A 47 -3.23 0.96 12.46
N ALA A 48 -2.94 1.38 11.23
CA ALA A 48 -1.71 2.10 10.93
C ALA A 48 -1.66 3.47 11.64
N ILE A 49 -2.76 4.20 11.68
CA ILE A 49 -2.87 5.47 12.39
C ILE A 49 -2.70 5.24 13.90
N ALA A 50 -3.43 4.30 14.49
CA ALA A 50 -3.35 3.97 15.91
C ALA A 50 -1.91 3.59 16.32
N LEU A 51 -1.21 2.80 15.51
CA LEU A 51 0.20 2.48 15.74
C LEU A 51 1.10 3.72 15.71
N LEU A 52 0.87 4.66 14.80
CA LEU A 52 1.63 5.92 14.74
C LEU A 52 1.37 6.83 15.94
N GLU A 53 0.17 6.76 16.50
CA GLU A 53 -0.22 7.48 17.73
C GLU A 53 0.30 6.80 19.00
N GLY A 54 0.88 5.62 18.88
CA GLY A 54 1.50 4.88 19.99
C GLY A 54 0.57 3.90 20.69
N GLU A 55 -0.58 3.60 20.09
CA GLU A 55 -1.48 2.59 20.63
C GLU A 55 -0.90 1.18 20.48
N GLU A 56 -1.19 0.33 21.45
CA GLU A 56 -0.94 -1.10 21.36
C GLU A 56 -2.12 -1.79 20.69
N LEU A 57 -1.86 -2.46 19.56
CA LEU A 57 -2.87 -3.23 18.85
C LEU A 57 -2.77 -4.72 19.20
N PRO A 58 -3.90 -5.44 19.13
CA PRO A 58 -3.88 -6.89 19.33
C PRO A 58 -2.96 -7.53 18.28
N SER A 59 -2.22 -8.57 18.69
CA SER A 59 -1.50 -9.45 17.76
C SER A 59 -2.38 -10.68 17.52
N PRO A 60 -3.12 -10.74 16.40
CA PRO A 60 -4.00 -11.86 16.16
C PRO A 60 -3.20 -13.14 15.93
N ASP A 61 -3.72 -14.25 16.46
CA ASP A 61 -3.23 -15.58 16.10
C ASP A 61 -3.79 -15.94 14.73
N ILE A 62 -2.91 -16.00 13.73
CA ILE A 62 -3.29 -16.20 12.33
C ILE A 62 -2.50 -17.34 11.70
N GLU A 63 -3.15 -18.06 10.83
CA GLU A 63 -2.57 -19.09 9.97
C GLU A 63 -2.68 -18.67 8.52
N TYR A 64 -1.61 -18.85 7.74
CA TYR A 64 -1.61 -18.52 6.31
C TYR A 64 -1.85 -19.77 5.46
N GLU A 65 -2.68 -19.60 4.44
CA GLU A 65 -2.61 -20.38 3.22
C GLU A 65 -1.55 -19.75 2.34
N LYS A 66 -0.63 -20.57 1.83
CA LYS A 66 0.55 -20.09 1.10
C LYS A 66 0.59 -20.68 -0.29
N SER A 67 1.05 -19.87 -1.25
CA SER A 67 1.44 -20.35 -2.57
C SER A 67 2.88 -19.92 -2.83
N ASP A 68 3.74 -20.85 -3.18
CA ASP A 68 5.15 -20.60 -3.47
C ASP A 68 5.34 -20.38 -4.97
N ALA A 69 6.12 -19.37 -5.36
CA ALA A 69 6.42 -19.05 -6.76
C ALA A 69 7.11 -20.20 -7.52
N SER A 70 7.76 -21.13 -6.83
CA SER A 70 8.41 -22.30 -7.45
C SER A 70 7.45 -23.45 -7.67
N ASN A 71 6.34 -23.51 -6.92
CA ASN A 71 5.30 -24.54 -7.00
C ASN A 71 3.94 -23.92 -6.64
N PRO A 72 3.29 -23.18 -7.56
CA PRO A 72 2.09 -22.42 -7.28
C PRO A 72 0.89 -23.32 -6.94
N ASP A 73 0.18 -22.99 -5.85
CA ASP A 73 -1.10 -23.57 -5.51
C ASP A 73 -2.23 -22.77 -6.19
N GLU A 74 -2.87 -23.38 -7.18
CA GLU A 74 -3.91 -22.74 -8.00
C GLU A 74 -5.11 -22.26 -7.18
N GLU A 75 -5.50 -22.96 -6.12
CA GLU A 75 -6.64 -22.57 -5.29
C GLU A 75 -6.27 -21.37 -4.40
N VAL A 76 -5.06 -21.34 -3.84
CA VAL A 76 -4.57 -20.20 -3.07
C VAL A 76 -4.44 -18.98 -3.99
N VAL A 77 -3.87 -19.12 -5.20
CA VAL A 77 -3.77 -18.04 -6.19
C VAL A 77 -5.14 -17.47 -6.53
N LYS A 78 -6.12 -18.34 -6.79
CA LYS A 78 -7.50 -17.91 -7.10
C LYS A 78 -8.15 -17.16 -5.94
N ARG A 79 -8.01 -17.66 -4.73
CA ARG A 79 -8.55 -17.02 -3.51
C ARG A 79 -7.87 -15.71 -3.21
N PHE A 80 -6.55 -15.65 -3.33
CA PHE A 80 -5.78 -14.41 -3.15
C PHE A 80 -6.22 -13.35 -4.16
N PHE A 81 -6.37 -13.73 -5.45
CA PHE A 81 -6.87 -12.83 -6.48
C PHE A 81 -8.25 -12.25 -6.15
N VAL A 82 -9.19 -13.09 -5.69
CA VAL A 82 -10.52 -12.65 -5.28
C VAL A 82 -10.42 -11.72 -4.07
N SER A 83 -9.68 -12.12 -3.04
CA SER A 83 -9.47 -11.34 -1.82
C SER A 83 -8.91 -9.94 -2.12
N LEU A 84 -7.85 -9.86 -2.95
CA LEU A 84 -7.19 -8.61 -3.32
C LEU A 84 -8.16 -7.63 -4.01
N ASN A 85 -9.03 -8.15 -4.88
CA ASN A 85 -9.91 -7.32 -5.71
C ASN A 85 -11.29 -7.04 -5.08
N SER A 86 -11.58 -7.60 -3.90
CA SER A 86 -12.88 -7.43 -3.23
C SER A 86 -12.98 -6.20 -2.33
N GLY A 87 -11.87 -5.59 -1.95
CA GLY A 87 -11.84 -4.48 -0.99
C GLY A 87 -12.28 -3.14 -1.57
N LYS A 88 -12.84 -2.28 -0.72
CA LYS A 88 -13.20 -0.89 -1.07
C LYS A 88 -12.01 -0.10 -1.64
N ARG A 89 -10.80 -0.43 -1.23
CA ARG A 89 -9.55 0.22 -1.64
C ARG A 89 -8.73 -0.60 -2.63
N SER A 90 -9.32 -1.60 -3.27
CA SER A 90 -8.61 -2.40 -4.28
C SER A 90 -8.04 -1.55 -5.43
N GLY A 91 -8.67 -0.42 -5.75
CA GLY A 91 -8.18 0.53 -6.75
C GLY A 91 -6.84 1.21 -6.39
N PHE A 92 -6.44 1.22 -5.11
CA PHE A 92 -5.16 1.77 -4.64
C PHE A 92 -4.01 0.77 -4.75
N LEU A 93 -4.33 -0.50 -5.00
CA LEU A 93 -3.36 -1.58 -5.13
C LEU A 93 -3.03 -1.83 -6.59
N THR A 94 -1.80 -2.26 -6.85
CA THR A 94 -1.42 -2.70 -8.19
C THR A 94 -2.24 -3.92 -8.59
N TYR A 95 -2.92 -3.85 -9.71
CA TYR A 95 -3.65 -4.98 -10.27
C TYR A 95 -2.68 -5.99 -10.87
N TYR A 96 -2.76 -7.24 -10.43
CA TYR A 96 -2.03 -8.36 -10.99
C TYR A 96 -3.00 -9.39 -11.60
N LYS A 97 -2.63 -9.95 -12.76
CA LYS A 97 -3.32 -11.12 -13.31
C LYS A 97 -2.98 -12.36 -12.49
N LYS A 98 -3.82 -13.40 -12.58
CA LYS A 98 -3.56 -14.67 -11.85
C LYS A 98 -2.21 -15.29 -12.22
N ASP A 99 -1.78 -15.20 -13.49
CA ASP A 99 -0.50 -15.74 -13.92
C ASP A 99 0.68 -14.97 -13.35
N GLU A 100 0.56 -13.66 -13.14
CA GLU A 100 1.57 -12.86 -12.45
C GLU A 100 1.63 -13.19 -10.95
N LEU A 101 0.47 -13.45 -10.32
CA LEU A 101 0.42 -13.88 -8.92
C LEU A 101 1.06 -15.26 -8.70
N LYS A 102 1.02 -16.17 -9.67
CA LYS A 102 1.73 -17.46 -9.60
C LYS A 102 3.25 -17.32 -9.51
N GLU A 103 3.78 -16.19 -9.96
CA GLU A 103 5.22 -15.92 -9.89
C GLU A 103 5.68 -15.29 -8.57
N MET A 104 4.77 -15.12 -7.61
CA MET A 104 5.00 -14.51 -6.30
C MET A 104 4.77 -15.51 -5.17
N ASN A 105 5.40 -15.27 -4.04
CA ASN A 105 5.05 -15.94 -2.80
C ASN A 105 3.83 -15.26 -2.20
N LEU A 106 2.70 -15.97 -2.11
CA LEU A 106 1.44 -15.45 -1.62
C LEU A 106 1.18 -15.92 -0.17
N PHE A 107 0.67 -15.02 0.64
CA PHE A 107 0.30 -15.24 2.03
C PHE A 107 -1.12 -14.72 2.25
N LEU A 108 -2.10 -15.62 2.29
CA LEU A 108 -3.51 -15.30 2.53
C LEU A 108 -3.91 -15.85 3.89
N ILE A 109 -4.51 -15.04 4.75
CA ILE A 109 -5.00 -15.51 6.05
C ILE A 109 -6.14 -16.52 5.83
N LYS A 110 -6.02 -17.69 6.44
CA LYS A 110 -7.00 -18.77 6.34
C LYS A 110 -8.38 -18.30 6.81
N GLY A 111 -9.37 -18.42 5.95
CA GLY A 111 -10.75 -18.01 6.23
C GLY A 111 -11.00 -16.49 6.21
N HIS A 112 -10.04 -15.66 5.80
CA HIS A 112 -10.19 -14.22 5.75
C HIS A 112 -9.71 -13.62 4.41
N ASN A 113 -10.26 -12.46 4.06
CA ASN A 113 -9.84 -11.68 2.88
C ASN A 113 -8.74 -10.67 3.26
N ALA A 114 -7.61 -11.18 3.71
CA ALA A 114 -6.48 -10.36 4.12
C ALA A 114 -5.16 -11.09 3.83
N GLY A 115 -4.16 -10.38 3.33
CA GLY A 115 -2.89 -11.00 2.97
C GLY A 115 -1.89 -10.03 2.34
N PHE A 116 -0.79 -10.60 1.87
CA PHE A 116 0.26 -9.91 1.14
C PHE A 116 0.98 -10.86 0.19
N ALA A 117 1.73 -10.30 -0.74
CA ALA A 117 2.58 -11.05 -1.66
C ALA A 117 4.02 -10.55 -1.63
N ILE A 118 4.97 -11.43 -1.96
CA ILE A 118 6.38 -11.09 -2.11
C ILE A 118 6.86 -11.57 -3.46
N LYS A 119 7.38 -10.66 -4.29
CA LYS A 119 8.02 -11.00 -5.55
C LYS A 119 9.38 -11.66 -5.33
N LYS A 120 9.91 -12.30 -6.36
CA LYS A 120 11.23 -12.99 -6.33
C LYS A 120 12.39 -12.08 -5.93
N ASP A 121 12.29 -10.79 -6.17
CA ASP A 121 13.29 -9.76 -5.86
C ASP A 121 13.12 -9.11 -4.48
N GLY A 122 12.23 -9.66 -3.65
CA GLY A 122 11.94 -9.18 -2.30
C GLY A 122 10.96 -8.01 -2.22
N ASP A 123 10.31 -7.65 -3.33
CA ASP A 123 9.32 -6.58 -3.36
C ASP A 123 8.01 -7.04 -2.71
N ILE A 124 7.60 -6.36 -1.63
CA ILE A 124 6.37 -6.62 -0.90
C ILE A 124 5.24 -5.86 -1.60
N VAL A 125 4.25 -6.59 -2.08
CA VAL A 125 3.15 -6.03 -2.86
C VAL A 125 1.81 -6.56 -2.37
N SER A 126 0.72 -5.93 -2.81
CA SER A 126 -0.65 -6.42 -2.57
C SER A 126 -0.98 -6.62 -1.08
N VAL A 127 -0.43 -5.77 -0.21
CA VAL A 127 -0.76 -5.79 1.22
C VAL A 127 -2.20 -5.28 1.39
N HIS A 128 -3.09 -6.13 1.85
CA HIS A 128 -4.51 -5.79 2.00
C HIS A 128 -5.13 -6.43 3.23
N ASN A 129 -6.08 -5.72 3.83
CA ASN A 129 -6.97 -6.25 4.86
C ASN A 129 -8.42 -5.86 4.52
N ASN A 130 -9.14 -6.79 3.94
CA ASN A 130 -10.56 -6.70 3.63
C ASN A 130 -11.40 -7.50 4.65
N SER A 131 -10.92 -7.60 5.89
CA SER A 131 -11.58 -8.26 7.02
C SER A 131 -11.67 -7.31 8.22
N SER A 132 -12.38 -7.73 9.25
CA SER A 132 -12.50 -7.00 10.52
C SER A 132 -11.35 -7.28 11.50
N LEU A 133 -10.34 -8.05 11.11
CA LEU A 133 -9.21 -8.36 11.98
C LEU A 133 -8.34 -7.13 12.21
N ARG A 134 -8.05 -6.85 13.50
CA ARG A 134 -7.19 -5.75 13.94
C ARG A 134 -5.74 -6.22 14.10
N GLY A 135 -4.80 -5.28 14.02
CA GLY A 135 -3.37 -5.55 14.24
C GLY A 135 -2.62 -6.18 13.05
N LEU A 136 -3.27 -6.32 11.89
CA LEU A 136 -2.66 -6.96 10.72
C LEU A 136 -1.55 -6.12 10.07
N ALA A 137 -1.57 -4.79 10.18
CA ALA A 137 -0.55 -3.94 9.58
C ALA A 137 0.86 -4.29 10.10
N SER A 138 1.00 -4.36 11.43
CA SER A 138 2.26 -4.75 12.07
C SER A 138 2.64 -6.20 11.78
N ARG A 139 1.65 -7.09 11.84
CA ARG A 139 1.86 -8.52 11.62
C ARG A 139 2.35 -8.81 10.21
N PHE A 140 1.72 -8.26 9.18
CA PHE A 140 2.10 -8.46 7.79
C PHE A 140 3.51 -7.95 7.49
N LEU A 141 3.88 -6.77 7.98
CA LEU A 141 5.22 -6.24 7.75
C LEU A 141 6.30 -7.10 8.42
N SER A 142 6.05 -7.56 9.65
CA SER A 142 6.97 -8.47 10.34
C SER A 142 7.08 -9.82 9.61
N ASP A 143 5.96 -10.41 9.22
CA ASP A 143 5.95 -11.69 8.53
C ASP A 143 6.54 -11.58 7.12
N ALA A 144 6.29 -10.49 6.38
CA ALA A 144 6.89 -10.25 5.08
C ALA A 144 8.42 -10.19 5.16
N LYS A 145 8.97 -9.45 6.13
CA LYS A 145 10.44 -9.41 6.38
C LYS A 145 11.00 -10.80 6.67
N ASN A 146 10.34 -11.56 7.52
CA ASN A 146 10.76 -12.92 7.88
C ASN A 146 10.70 -13.90 6.71
N ASN A 147 9.94 -13.57 5.65
CA ASN A 147 9.81 -14.38 4.44
C ASN A 147 10.53 -13.76 3.22
N GLY A 148 11.50 -12.85 3.45
CA GLY A 148 12.38 -12.33 2.41
C GLY A 148 11.92 -11.04 1.75
N GLY A 149 10.90 -10.38 2.29
CA GLY A 149 10.50 -9.03 1.87
C GLY A 149 11.52 -7.99 2.31
N THR A 150 12.03 -7.20 1.36
CA THR A 150 13.13 -6.25 1.60
C THR A 150 12.84 -4.84 1.11
N LYS A 151 11.84 -4.67 0.28
CA LYS A 151 11.45 -3.38 -0.30
C LYS A 151 9.95 -3.31 -0.56
N LEU A 152 9.42 -2.11 -0.74
CA LEU A 152 8.02 -1.83 -1.03
C LEU A 152 7.87 -0.42 -1.61
N ASP A 153 6.69 -0.14 -2.16
CA ASP A 153 6.26 1.21 -2.55
C ASP A 153 4.91 1.57 -1.93
N HIS A 154 4.66 2.87 -1.82
CA HIS A 154 3.40 3.40 -1.28
C HIS A 154 3.18 4.86 -1.68
N PHE A 155 1.95 5.33 -1.63
CA PHE A 155 1.66 6.76 -1.66
C PHE A 155 2.13 7.41 -0.35
N ASP A 156 2.80 8.57 -0.43
CA ASP A 156 3.23 9.30 0.75
C ASP A 156 2.04 9.71 1.62
N GLY A 157 2.21 9.59 2.93
CA GLY A 157 1.16 9.79 3.90
C GLY A 157 1.41 8.92 5.14
N PHE A 158 0.36 8.48 5.83
CA PHE A 158 0.49 7.67 7.05
C PHE A 158 1.33 6.39 6.85
N LEU A 159 1.37 5.84 5.63
CA LEU A 159 2.18 4.68 5.30
C LEU A 159 3.68 4.96 5.40
N SER A 160 4.14 6.20 5.13
CA SER A 160 5.54 6.58 5.30
C SER A 160 6.03 6.33 6.72
N GLY A 161 5.30 6.83 7.72
CA GLY A 161 5.63 6.62 9.12
C GLY A 161 5.50 5.15 9.55
N LEU A 162 4.49 4.46 9.05
CA LEU A 162 4.28 3.04 9.35
C LEU A 162 5.46 2.20 8.86
N TYR A 163 5.84 2.29 7.60
CA TYR A 163 6.90 1.47 7.01
C TYR A 163 8.26 1.77 7.61
N ARG A 164 8.56 3.04 7.90
CA ARG A 164 9.77 3.43 8.64
C ARG A 164 9.81 2.76 10.02
N ARG A 165 8.72 2.74 10.78
CA ARG A 165 8.64 2.07 12.08
C ARG A 165 8.99 0.58 12.00
N TYR A 166 8.77 -0.05 10.87
CA TYR A 166 9.12 -1.46 10.62
C TYR A 166 10.47 -1.65 9.93
N GLY A 167 11.27 -0.60 9.83
CA GLY A 167 12.66 -0.65 9.37
C GLY A 167 12.88 -0.42 7.89
N PHE A 168 11.84 -0.06 7.12
CA PHE A 168 11.99 0.38 5.72
C PHE A 168 12.39 1.85 5.69
N ASN A 169 13.63 2.13 6.07
CA ASN A 169 14.12 3.50 6.29
C ASN A 169 14.70 4.13 5.02
N ASP A 170 15.32 3.30 4.16
CA ASP A 170 15.99 3.79 2.96
C ASP A 170 14.99 4.14 1.86
N VAL A 171 14.81 5.43 1.58
CA VAL A 171 14.05 5.94 0.43
C VAL A 171 14.97 5.98 -0.76
N TYR A 172 14.81 5.06 -1.71
CA TYR A 172 15.72 4.96 -2.85
C TYR A 172 15.17 5.53 -4.15
N GLU A 173 13.84 5.80 -4.23
CA GLU A 173 13.21 6.40 -5.39
C GLU A 173 11.91 7.11 -4.99
N VAL A 174 11.58 8.22 -5.68
CA VAL A 174 10.34 8.97 -5.51
C VAL A 174 9.77 9.30 -6.89
N TYR A 175 8.53 8.91 -7.13
CA TYR A 175 7.78 9.33 -8.31
C TYR A 175 6.78 10.41 -7.92
N GLN A 176 6.86 11.53 -8.62
CA GLN A 176 5.90 12.63 -8.44
C GLN A 176 4.50 12.18 -8.86
N TRP A 177 3.50 12.74 -8.18
CA TRP A 177 2.11 12.52 -8.56
C TRP A 177 1.87 12.86 -10.02
N ASP A 178 1.18 11.95 -10.71
CA ASP A 178 0.70 12.14 -12.06
C ASP A 178 -0.78 11.76 -12.15
N GLU A 179 -1.64 12.71 -12.51
CA GLU A 179 -3.09 12.51 -12.65
C GLU A 179 -3.44 11.39 -13.64
N GLN A 180 -2.60 11.17 -14.64
CA GLN A 180 -2.82 10.11 -15.63
C GLN A 180 -2.80 8.72 -14.99
N TYR A 181 -2.10 8.58 -13.87
CA TYR A 181 -1.87 7.32 -13.18
C TYR A 181 -2.55 7.23 -11.81
N SER A 182 -3.35 8.25 -11.46
CA SER A 182 -4.09 8.22 -10.21
C SER A 182 -5.09 7.06 -10.16
N PRO A 183 -5.24 6.41 -9.00
CA PRO A 183 -6.26 5.38 -8.81
C PRO A 183 -7.66 5.94 -9.04
N LYS A 184 -8.54 5.19 -9.71
CA LYS A 184 -9.92 5.64 -10.02
C LYS A 184 -10.78 5.93 -8.79
N GLN A 185 -10.42 5.35 -7.64
CA GLN A 185 -11.13 5.51 -6.36
C GLN A 185 -10.38 6.46 -5.42
N TRP A 186 -9.42 7.23 -5.95
CA TRP A 186 -8.64 8.16 -5.14
C TRP A 186 -9.54 9.24 -4.52
N THR A 187 -9.41 9.47 -3.22
CA THR A 187 -10.29 10.36 -2.45
C THR A 187 -9.78 11.78 -2.33
N TYR A 188 -8.56 12.06 -2.80
CA TYR A 188 -7.91 13.38 -2.70
C TYR A 188 -7.89 13.96 -1.26
N GLU A 189 -7.71 13.09 -0.27
CA GLU A 189 -7.56 13.50 1.12
C GLU A 189 -6.24 14.26 1.31
N SER A 190 -6.30 15.41 1.98
CA SER A 190 -5.10 16.20 2.29
C SER A 190 -4.10 15.40 3.10
N VAL A 191 -2.82 15.48 2.69
CA VAL A 191 -1.69 14.87 3.41
C VAL A 191 -0.88 15.96 4.10
N ASP A 192 -0.63 15.81 5.39
CA ASP A 192 0.18 16.75 6.16
C ASP A 192 1.67 16.58 5.86
N ILE A 193 2.21 17.44 5.03
CA ILE A 193 3.64 17.45 4.66
C ILE A 193 4.55 17.92 5.81
N LEU A 194 3.99 18.52 6.86
CA LEU A 194 4.76 19.00 8.02
C LEU A 194 4.97 17.92 9.08
N ASN A 195 4.33 16.80 8.94
CA ASN A 195 4.35 15.74 9.92
C ASN A 195 5.28 14.60 9.47
N SER A 196 6.40 14.43 10.15
CA SER A 196 7.39 13.38 9.87
C SER A 196 6.86 11.95 10.03
N LYS A 197 5.69 11.76 10.65
CA LYS A 197 5.01 10.46 10.72
C LYS A 197 4.21 10.15 9.46
N THR A 198 3.95 11.17 8.63
CA THR A 198 3.04 11.07 7.49
C THR A 198 3.60 11.65 6.19
N SER A 199 4.85 12.10 6.15
CA SER A 199 5.49 12.62 4.94
C SER A 199 7.00 12.45 4.97
N ILE A 200 7.58 12.00 3.85
CA ILE A 200 9.04 11.91 3.68
C ILE A 200 9.71 13.28 3.67
N TYR A 201 9.01 14.33 3.25
CA TYR A 201 9.59 15.67 3.18
C TYR A 201 9.84 16.24 4.58
N ALA A 202 8.91 16.07 5.52
CA ALA A 202 9.13 16.44 6.90
C ALA A 202 10.14 15.52 7.60
N GLU A 203 10.14 14.23 7.26
CA GLU A 203 11.11 13.25 7.75
C GLU A 203 12.53 13.61 7.33
N ALA A 204 12.74 13.92 6.03
CA ALA A 204 14.04 14.26 5.50
C ALA A 204 14.57 15.61 6.05
N THR A 205 13.70 16.57 6.31
CA THR A 205 14.10 17.85 6.90
C THR A 205 14.39 17.78 8.38
N ALA A 206 13.77 16.87 9.12
CA ALA A 206 13.99 16.71 10.57
C ALA A 206 15.43 16.31 10.92
N ASN A 207 16.17 15.73 10.00
CA ASN A 207 17.54 15.23 10.19
C ASN A 207 18.62 16.18 9.65
N VAL A 208 18.24 17.36 9.11
CA VAL A 208 19.19 18.33 8.58
C VAL A 208 19.46 19.39 9.65
N GLU A 209 20.59 19.28 10.35
CA GLU A 209 20.97 20.13 11.48
C GLU A 209 21.02 21.64 11.15
N ASP A 210 21.26 22.02 9.90
CA ASP A 210 21.39 23.41 9.47
C ASP A 210 20.09 24.01 8.88
N VAL A 211 19.02 23.25 8.77
CA VAL A 211 17.74 23.76 8.29
C VAL A 211 16.87 24.12 9.48
N GLU A 212 17.14 25.27 10.09
CA GLU A 212 16.19 25.96 10.98
C GLU A 212 14.85 26.29 10.30
N TYR A 213 14.63 25.73 9.14
CA TYR A 213 13.42 25.90 8.37
C TYR A 213 12.36 24.92 8.84
N ASN A 214 11.50 25.45 9.69
CA ASN A 214 10.17 24.85 9.82
C ASN A 214 9.58 24.74 8.40
N MET A 215 9.06 23.58 8.01
CA MET A 215 8.42 23.39 6.70
C MET A 215 7.32 24.43 6.41
N LYS A 216 6.74 25.07 7.44
CA LYS A 216 5.83 26.22 7.28
C LYS A 216 6.48 27.41 6.58
N GLU A 217 7.74 27.69 6.87
CA GLU A 217 8.49 28.77 6.25
C GLU A 217 8.85 28.42 4.81
N LEU A 218 9.20 27.16 4.56
CA LEU A 218 9.43 26.64 3.21
C LEU A 218 8.20 26.76 2.31
N LYS A 219 6.99 26.66 2.86
CA LYS A 219 5.74 26.84 2.13
C LYS A 219 5.66 28.19 1.39
N GLN A 220 6.34 29.21 1.88
CA GLN A 220 6.37 30.56 1.29
C GLN A 220 7.55 30.76 0.33
N ALA A 221 8.52 29.86 0.33
CA ALA A 221 9.67 29.96 -0.55
C ALA A 221 9.29 29.59 -1.99
N ASN A 222 9.83 30.33 -2.95
CA ASN A 222 9.70 30.04 -4.38
C ASN A 222 10.97 29.38 -4.95
N GLU A 223 11.96 29.14 -4.12
CA GLU A 223 13.22 28.55 -4.53
C GLU A 223 13.16 27.02 -4.40
N GLN A 224 13.83 26.32 -5.31
CA GLN A 224 14.01 24.88 -5.18
C GLN A 224 14.92 24.57 -4.00
N LEU A 225 14.51 23.62 -3.20
CA LEU A 225 15.26 23.10 -2.07
C LEU A 225 15.71 21.68 -2.34
N GLU A 226 16.99 21.42 -2.17
CA GLU A 226 17.53 20.07 -2.13
C GLU A 226 17.61 19.63 -0.67
N VAL A 227 16.85 18.62 -0.33
CA VAL A 227 16.85 18.00 1.01
C VAL A 227 17.52 16.64 0.93
N LYS A 228 18.44 16.36 1.84
CA LYS A 228 19.10 15.06 1.95
C LYS A 228 18.37 14.21 2.99
N ALA A 229 17.97 13.02 2.60
CA ALA A 229 17.58 11.98 3.53
C ALA A 229 18.82 11.37 4.21
N GLU A 230 18.65 10.66 5.32
CA GLU A 230 19.76 10.05 6.11
C GLU A 230 20.68 9.15 5.29
N ASP A 231 20.15 8.48 4.29
CA ASP A 231 20.87 7.57 3.40
C ASP A 231 21.62 8.25 2.23
N GLY A 232 21.56 9.60 2.17
CA GLY A 232 22.15 10.38 1.08
C GLY A 232 21.27 10.52 -0.16
N PHE A 233 20.05 9.98 -0.15
CA PHE A 233 19.06 10.23 -1.21
C PHE A 233 18.67 11.70 -1.22
N LYS A 234 18.67 12.32 -2.42
CA LYS A 234 18.35 13.72 -2.59
C LYS A 234 16.92 13.91 -3.04
N ILE A 235 16.18 14.74 -2.34
CA ILE A 235 14.82 15.12 -2.67
C ILE A 235 14.83 16.60 -3.11
N GLU A 236 14.52 16.84 -4.38
CA GLU A 236 14.32 18.19 -4.89
C GLU A 236 12.86 18.58 -4.75
N ILE A 237 12.59 19.68 -4.07
CA ILE A 237 11.24 20.19 -3.87
C ILE A 237 11.15 21.68 -4.25
N ASN A 238 10.04 22.04 -4.89
CA ASN A 238 9.52 23.39 -4.87
C ASN A 238 8.53 23.49 -3.71
N PRO A 239 8.85 24.17 -2.61
CA PRO A 239 8.03 24.11 -1.41
C PRO A 239 6.58 24.51 -1.65
N SER A 240 6.33 25.61 -2.36
CA SER A 240 4.98 26.12 -2.61
C SER A 240 4.14 25.14 -3.44
N GLU A 241 4.73 24.57 -4.49
CA GLU A 241 4.09 23.61 -5.36
C GLU A 241 3.80 22.31 -4.62
N LYS A 242 4.77 21.79 -3.87
CA LYS A 242 4.66 20.55 -3.13
C LYS A 242 3.61 20.65 -2.01
N PHE A 243 3.56 21.74 -1.27
CA PHE A 243 2.50 21.98 -0.29
C PHE A 243 1.10 22.02 -0.91
N ASN A 244 0.95 22.66 -2.07
CA ASN A 244 -0.32 22.67 -2.76
C ASN A 244 -0.70 21.28 -3.27
N GLN A 245 0.24 20.54 -3.86
CA GLN A 245 0.04 19.18 -4.34
C GLN A 245 -0.51 18.29 -3.22
N TYR A 246 0.14 18.25 -2.06
CA TYR A 246 -0.26 17.42 -0.92
C TYR A 246 -1.54 17.91 -0.24
N LYS A 247 -1.74 19.23 -0.12
CA LYS A 247 -2.98 19.82 0.39
C LYS A 247 -4.22 19.37 -0.41
N TYR A 248 -4.05 19.18 -1.71
CA TYR A 248 -5.11 18.70 -2.58
C TYR A 248 -5.09 17.16 -2.77
N GLY A 249 -4.43 16.45 -1.88
CA GLY A 249 -4.45 15.00 -1.83
C GLY A 249 -3.78 14.34 -3.03
N ARG A 250 -2.65 14.89 -3.46
CA ARG A 250 -1.83 14.37 -4.57
C ARG A 250 -0.42 13.99 -4.09
N PRO A 251 -0.30 12.97 -3.22
CA PRO A 251 0.99 12.57 -2.68
C PRO A 251 1.85 11.89 -3.74
N ASP A 252 3.15 11.99 -3.57
CA ASP A 252 4.11 11.25 -4.39
C ASP A 252 4.08 9.75 -4.05
N VAL A 253 4.65 8.93 -4.94
CA VAL A 253 4.86 7.51 -4.69
C VAL A 253 6.29 7.31 -4.20
N ILE A 254 6.43 6.67 -3.06
CA ILE A 254 7.68 6.49 -2.33
C ILE A 254 8.10 5.03 -2.40
N PHE A 255 9.35 4.80 -2.76
CA PHE A 255 9.98 3.48 -2.81
C PHE A 255 10.96 3.36 -1.65
N ARG A 256 10.73 2.36 -0.79
CA ARG A 256 11.53 2.12 0.42
C ARG A 256 12.11 0.71 0.44
N ARG A 257 13.24 0.58 1.12
CA ARG A 257 13.86 -0.73 1.45
C ARG A 257 14.40 -0.75 2.89
N LEU A 258 14.76 -1.96 3.31
CA LEU A 258 15.37 -2.20 4.62
C LEU A 258 16.79 -1.68 4.68
#